data_920828eebf24afcac295535527fbd208
#
_entry.id   920828eebf24afcac295535527fbd208
#
_cell.length_a   1.000
_cell.length_b   1.000
_cell.length_c   1.000
_cell.angle_alpha   90.00
_cell.angle_beta   90.00
_cell.angle_gamma   90.00
#
_symmetry.space_group_name_H-M   'P 1'
#
loop_
_entity.id
_entity.type
_entity.pdbx_description
1 polymer ?
#
loop_
_entity_poly.entity_id
_entity_poly.type
_entity_poly.pdbx_seq_one_letter_code
_entity_poly.pdbx_strand_id
1 'polypeptide(L)'
;YQANKEQRLEQARAWGRANRAKRLQYEKKWRAAHPEHVKERKRAWNAKHREENYARTLAWTRANPEKKSAQGATRYARKRGAPVNDFTAGQWKALKETYHYCCAYCGKKSQRLEKDHITPLSKGGAHTLSNIVPACKSCNCRKGVKGPLKPVQPLLLVAL
;
A
#
# COMPACT_ATOMS: atom_id res chain seq x y z
N TYR A 1 -20.29 39.16 -29.40
CA TYR A 1 -19.52 39.12 -28.13
C TYR A 1 -19.22 37.69 -27.70
N GLN A 2 -20.19 36.79 -27.75
CA GLN A 2 -20.07 35.37 -27.34
C GLN A 2 -19.08 34.61 -28.23
N ALA A 3 -19.20 34.69 -29.55
CA ALA A 3 -18.29 34.00 -30.49
C ALA A 3 -16.84 34.39 -30.32
N ASN A 4 -16.55 35.68 -30.03
CA ASN A 4 -15.19 36.14 -29.75
C ASN A 4 -14.64 35.59 -28.42
N LYS A 5 -15.49 35.35 -27.43
CA LYS A 5 -15.11 34.73 -26.15
C LYS A 5 -14.72 33.28 -26.34
N GLU A 6 -15.48 32.49 -27.10
CA GLU A 6 -15.18 31.08 -27.36
C GLU A 6 -13.87 30.90 -28.15
N GLN A 7 -13.67 31.72 -29.18
CA GLN A 7 -12.43 31.70 -29.96
C GLN A 7 -11.21 32.02 -29.10
N ARG A 8 -11.29 33.01 -28.22
CA ARG A 8 -10.21 33.37 -27.29
C ARG A 8 -9.91 32.25 -26.28
N LEU A 9 -10.94 31.57 -25.78
CA LEU A 9 -10.79 30.42 -24.89
C LEU A 9 -10.10 29.26 -25.58
N GLU A 10 -10.48 28.98 -26.84
CA GLU A 10 -9.84 27.90 -27.60
C GLU A 10 -8.37 28.20 -27.93
N GLN A 11 -8.04 29.42 -28.31
CA GLN A 11 -6.67 29.87 -28.49
C GLN A 11 -5.85 29.74 -27.18
N ALA A 12 -6.43 30.12 -26.05
CA ALA A 12 -5.77 29.99 -24.74
C ALA A 12 -5.53 28.50 -24.35
N ARG A 13 -6.51 27.63 -24.64
CA ARG A 13 -6.38 26.19 -24.45
C ARG A 13 -5.30 25.58 -25.37
N ALA A 14 -5.28 25.96 -26.65
CA ALA A 14 -4.28 25.50 -27.61
C ALA A 14 -2.86 25.92 -27.18
N TRP A 15 -2.69 27.19 -26.80
CA TRP A 15 -1.42 27.70 -26.26
C TRP A 15 -1.02 26.94 -25.01
N GLY A 16 -1.96 26.66 -24.07
CA GLY A 16 -1.73 25.89 -22.87
C GLY A 16 -1.27 24.45 -23.14
N ARG A 17 -1.84 23.80 -24.17
CA ARG A 17 -1.42 22.45 -24.62
C ARG A 17 0.02 22.52 -25.20
N ALA A 18 0.28 23.44 -26.11
CA ALA A 18 1.59 23.60 -26.75
C ALA A 18 2.73 23.93 -25.77
N ASN A 19 2.43 24.70 -24.71
CA ASN A 19 3.42 25.12 -23.73
C ASN A 19 3.43 24.29 -22.42
N ARG A 20 2.75 23.16 -22.40
CA ARG A 20 2.63 22.32 -21.20
C ARG A 20 3.96 21.95 -20.58
N ALA A 21 4.93 21.51 -21.38
CA ALA A 21 6.25 21.09 -20.91
C ALA A 21 7.00 22.25 -20.23
N LYS A 22 7.02 23.44 -20.87
CA LYS A 22 7.67 24.64 -20.32
C LYS A 22 7.02 25.06 -18.99
N ARG A 23 5.69 25.04 -18.91
CA ARG A 23 4.94 25.35 -17.67
C ARG A 23 5.27 24.39 -16.54
N LEU A 24 5.33 23.09 -16.82
CA LEU A 24 5.69 22.08 -15.82
C LEU A 24 7.13 22.27 -15.30
N GLN A 25 8.07 22.58 -16.17
CA GLN A 25 9.45 22.88 -15.77
C GLN A 25 9.53 24.13 -14.89
N TYR A 26 8.83 25.20 -15.29
CA TYR A 26 8.76 26.42 -14.49
C TYR A 26 8.14 26.16 -13.13
N GLU A 27 7.01 25.45 -13.07
CA GLU A 27 6.33 25.09 -11.83
C GLU A 27 7.23 24.24 -10.91
N LYS A 28 7.96 23.28 -11.48
CA LYS A 28 8.92 22.46 -10.72
C LYS A 28 10.04 23.32 -10.10
N LYS A 29 10.62 24.23 -10.88
CA LYS A 29 11.65 25.16 -10.41
C LYS A 29 11.10 26.08 -9.32
N TRP A 30 9.92 26.66 -9.54
CA TRP A 30 9.29 27.55 -8.58
C TRP A 30 8.98 26.84 -7.23
N ARG A 31 8.42 25.64 -7.28
CA ARG A 31 8.15 24.83 -6.08
C ARG A 31 9.43 24.48 -5.32
N ALA A 32 10.52 24.21 -6.01
CA ALA A 32 11.81 23.94 -5.39
C ALA A 32 12.40 25.19 -4.71
N ALA A 33 12.19 26.38 -5.29
CA ALA A 33 12.64 27.64 -4.73
C ALA A 33 11.76 28.14 -3.55
N HIS A 34 10.49 27.70 -3.47
CA HIS A 34 9.53 28.19 -2.48
C HIS A 34 8.89 27.04 -1.65
N PRO A 35 9.68 26.18 -0.99
CA PRO A 35 9.17 24.99 -0.29
C PRO A 35 8.21 25.33 0.85
N GLU A 36 8.44 26.40 1.60
CA GLU A 36 7.59 26.79 2.72
C GLU A 36 6.21 27.29 2.25
N HIS A 37 6.17 28.10 1.21
CA HIS A 37 4.90 28.55 0.62
C HIS A 37 4.07 27.35 0.10
N VAL A 38 4.72 26.36 -0.52
CA VAL A 38 4.05 25.13 -0.98
C VAL A 38 3.49 24.34 0.19
N LYS A 39 4.24 24.21 1.28
CA LYS A 39 3.78 23.54 2.51
C LYS A 39 2.59 24.25 3.15
N GLU A 40 2.67 25.58 3.28
CA GLU A 40 1.61 26.39 3.87
C GLU A 40 0.31 26.29 3.06
N ARG A 41 0.37 26.48 1.74
CA ARG A 41 -0.78 26.32 0.85
C ARG A 41 -1.40 24.92 0.96
N LYS A 42 -0.56 23.88 1.04
CA LYS A 42 -1.02 22.49 1.23
C LYS A 42 -1.69 22.28 2.58
N ARG A 43 -1.14 22.88 3.65
CA ARG A 43 -1.74 22.83 4.99
C ARG A 43 -3.11 23.52 5.02
N ALA A 44 -3.21 24.72 4.47
CA ALA A 44 -4.45 25.47 4.38
C ALA A 44 -5.53 24.72 3.58
N TRP A 45 -5.15 24.17 2.42
CA TRP A 45 -6.05 23.36 1.60
C TRP A 45 -6.53 22.11 2.35
N ASN A 46 -5.61 21.37 2.99
CA ASN A 46 -5.96 20.17 3.77
C ASN A 46 -6.87 20.50 4.97
N ALA A 47 -6.66 21.63 5.63
CA ALA A 47 -7.51 22.09 6.72
C ALA A 47 -8.94 22.36 6.23
N LYS A 48 -9.07 23.08 5.11
CA LYS A 48 -10.37 23.39 4.48
C LYS A 48 -11.12 22.12 4.01
N HIS A 49 -10.41 21.10 3.52
CA HIS A 49 -11.01 19.90 2.96
C HIS A 49 -10.85 18.67 3.89
N ARG A 50 -10.69 18.89 5.19
CA ARG A 50 -10.37 17.81 6.15
C ARG A 50 -11.45 16.73 6.17
N GLU A 51 -12.70 17.11 6.26
CA GLU A 51 -13.83 16.18 6.37
C GLU A 51 -14.02 15.39 5.08
N GLU A 52 -13.97 16.07 3.94
CA GLU A 52 -14.06 15.42 2.62
C GLU A 52 -12.92 14.42 2.40
N ASN A 53 -11.69 14.81 2.72
CA ASN A 53 -10.52 13.93 2.62
C ASN A 53 -10.63 12.73 3.56
N TYR A 54 -11.15 12.93 4.78
CA TYR A 54 -11.40 11.86 5.72
C TYR A 54 -12.46 10.89 5.20
N ALA A 55 -13.61 11.38 4.75
CA ALA A 55 -14.69 10.57 4.19
C ALA A 55 -14.22 9.75 2.98
N ARG A 56 -13.46 10.37 2.06
CA ARG A 56 -12.87 9.70 0.90
C ARG A 56 -11.89 8.60 1.31
N THR A 57 -11.03 8.87 2.29
CA THR A 57 -10.06 7.89 2.80
C THR A 57 -10.76 6.72 3.48
N LEU A 58 -11.82 7.00 4.25
CA LEU A 58 -12.63 5.98 4.91
C LEU A 58 -13.35 5.09 3.89
N ALA A 59 -13.97 5.69 2.88
CA ALA A 59 -14.63 4.97 1.79
C ALA A 59 -13.64 4.07 1.03
N TRP A 60 -12.46 4.60 0.67
CA TRP A 60 -11.42 3.82 0.02
C TRP A 60 -10.95 2.65 0.90
N THR A 61 -10.74 2.89 2.20
CA THR A 61 -10.29 1.87 3.15
C THR A 61 -11.31 0.74 3.29
N ARG A 62 -12.62 1.08 3.33
CA ARG A 62 -13.71 0.09 3.36
C ARG A 62 -13.79 -0.73 2.08
N ALA A 63 -13.61 -0.07 0.93
CA ALA A 63 -13.63 -0.74 -0.38
C ALA A 63 -12.36 -1.57 -0.66
N ASN A 64 -11.23 -1.30 0.02
CA ASN A 64 -9.94 -1.95 -0.25
C ASN A 64 -9.25 -2.49 1.02
N PRO A 65 -9.90 -3.34 1.83
CA PRO A 65 -9.35 -3.81 3.11
C PRO A 65 -8.03 -4.58 2.95
N GLU A 66 -7.91 -5.39 1.91
CA GLU A 66 -6.71 -6.17 1.61
C GLU A 66 -5.51 -5.27 1.26
N LYS A 67 -5.73 -4.24 0.42
CA LYS A 67 -4.69 -3.27 0.07
C LYS A 67 -4.24 -2.47 1.30
N LYS A 68 -5.19 -2.07 2.14
CA LYS A 68 -4.89 -1.37 3.40
C LYS A 68 -4.07 -2.24 4.35
N SER A 69 -4.44 -3.50 4.49
CA SER A 69 -3.69 -4.48 5.29
C SER A 69 -2.26 -4.69 4.77
N ALA A 70 -2.10 -4.79 3.44
CA ALA A 70 -0.78 -4.92 2.81
C ALA A 70 0.11 -3.69 3.05
N GLN A 71 -0.43 -2.48 2.89
CA GLN A 71 0.29 -1.23 3.20
C GLN A 71 0.78 -1.17 4.65
N GLY A 72 -0.09 -1.59 5.59
CA GLY A 72 0.27 -1.68 7.01
C GLY A 72 1.40 -2.66 7.27
N ALA A 73 1.33 -3.86 6.68
CA ALA A 73 2.36 -4.89 6.80
C ALA A 73 3.70 -4.43 6.21
N THR A 74 3.71 -3.83 5.01
CA THR A 74 4.91 -3.27 4.37
C THR A 74 5.55 -2.18 5.22
N ARG A 75 4.73 -1.27 5.78
CA ARG A 75 5.23 -0.21 6.68
C ARG A 75 5.83 -0.80 7.96
N TYR A 76 5.19 -1.80 8.54
CA TYR A 76 5.67 -2.47 9.74
C TYR A 76 6.99 -3.21 9.47
N ALA A 77 7.09 -3.96 8.37
CA ALA A 77 8.31 -4.66 7.96
C ALA A 77 9.48 -3.69 7.76
N ARG A 78 9.24 -2.55 7.09
CA ARG A 78 10.24 -1.49 6.91
C ARG A 78 10.72 -0.93 8.26
N LYS A 79 9.79 -0.67 9.19
CA LYS A 79 10.14 -0.17 10.54
C LYS A 79 10.97 -1.19 11.33
N ARG A 80 10.83 -2.48 11.05
CA ARG A 80 11.61 -3.57 11.68
C ARG A 80 12.91 -3.90 10.94
N GLY A 81 13.23 -3.15 9.88
CA GLY A 81 14.48 -3.37 9.14
C GLY A 81 14.49 -4.65 8.31
N ALA A 82 13.34 -5.11 7.81
CA ALA A 82 13.28 -6.29 6.94
C ALA A 82 14.23 -6.12 5.75
N PRO A 83 15.10 -7.11 5.47
CA PRO A 83 16.13 -7.01 4.41
C PRO A 83 15.51 -6.93 3.02
N VAL A 84 14.37 -7.60 2.82
CA VAL A 84 13.56 -7.54 1.59
C VAL A 84 12.10 -7.32 1.98
N ASN A 85 11.39 -6.50 1.24
CA ASN A 85 10.01 -6.07 1.56
C ASN A 85 9.21 -5.88 0.27
N ASP A 86 8.91 -6.98 -0.42
CA ASP A 86 8.26 -7.05 -1.73
C ASP A 86 6.90 -7.77 -1.72
N PHE A 87 6.44 -8.22 -0.56
CA PHE A 87 5.18 -8.96 -0.44
C PHE A 87 3.95 -8.09 -0.71
N THR A 88 3.13 -8.51 -1.67
CA THR A 88 1.98 -7.78 -2.18
C THR A 88 0.63 -8.31 -1.68
N ALA A 89 -0.43 -7.50 -1.86
CA ALA A 89 -1.80 -7.94 -1.57
C ALA A 89 -2.28 -9.07 -2.50
N GLY A 90 -1.83 -9.07 -3.77
CA GLY A 90 -2.14 -10.13 -4.72
C GLY A 90 -1.52 -11.46 -4.29
N GLN A 91 -0.25 -11.45 -3.91
CA GLN A 91 0.42 -12.64 -3.38
C GLN A 91 -0.25 -13.17 -2.10
N TRP A 92 -0.74 -12.27 -1.22
CA TRP A 92 -1.50 -12.71 -0.05
C TRP A 92 -2.81 -13.41 -0.41
N LYS A 93 -3.53 -12.90 -1.41
CA LYS A 93 -4.75 -13.55 -1.89
C LYS A 93 -4.44 -14.93 -2.46
N ALA A 94 -3.49 -15.03 -3.38
CA ALA A 94 -3.06 -16.30 -3.97
C ALA A 94 -2.58 -17.30 -2.90
N LEU A 95 -1.80 -16.85 -1.92
CA LEU A 95 -1.31 -17.69 -0.83
C LEU A 95 -2.46 -18.28 0.00
N LYS A 96 -3.49 -17.49 0.33
CA LYS A 96 -4.68 -18.00 1.01
C LYS A 96 -5.44 -19.04 0.19
N GLU A 97 -5.54 -18.83 -1.11
CA GLU A 97 -6.17 -19.76 -2.06
C GLU A 97 -5.39 -21.08 -2.15
N THR A 98 -4.07 -21.01 -2.29
CA THR A 98 -3.18 -22.19 -2.29
C THR A 98 -3.31 -23.03 -1.01
N TYR A 99 -3.47 -22.38 0.14
CA TYR A 99 -3.72 -23.07 1.41
C TYR A 99 -5.20 -23.40 1.64
N HIS A 100 -6.07 -23.26 0.64
CA HIS A 100 -7.52 -23.52 0.75
C HIS A 100 -8.18 -22.82 1.93
N TYR A 101 -7.69 -21.60 2.26
CA TYR A 101 -8.09 -20.82 3.44
C TYR A 101 -7.87 -21.56 4.77
N CYS A 102 -6.91 -22.47 4.83
CA CYS A 102 -6.53 -23.19 6.04
C CYS A 102 -5.29 -22.58 6.70
N CYS A 103 -5.19 -22.73 8.00
CA CYS A 103 -3.99 -22.35 8.75
C CYS A 103 -2.83 -23.28 8.43
N ALA A 104 -1.67 -22.77 8.06
CA ALA A 104 -0.48 -23.55 7.72
C ALA A 104 0.01 -24.44 8.89
N TYR A 105 -0.28 -24.07 10.14
CA TYR A 105 0.21 -24.78 11.33
C TYR A 105 -0.74 -25.84 11.86
N CYS A 106 -2.05 -25.63 11.82
CA CYS A 106 -3.01 -26.59 12.39
C CYS A 106 -3.99 -27.17 11.36
N GLY A 107 -3.89 -26.76 10.08
CA GLY A 107 -4.76 -27.24 9.02
C GLY A 107 -6.22 -26.81 9.11
N LYS A 108 -6.65 -26.15 10.17
CA LYS A 108 -8.05 -25.73 10.35
C LYS A 108 -8.39 -24.57 9.41
N LYS A 109 -9.55 -24.68 8.74
CA LYS A 109 -10.11 -23.61 7.91
C LYS A 109 -10.45 -22.39 8.77
N SER A 110 -10.13 -21.19 8.27
CA SER A 110 -10.40 -19.93 8.99
C SER A 110 -10.67 -18.80 7.99
N GLN A 111 -11.76 -18.06 8.23
CA GLN A 111 -12.07 -16.85 7.48
C GLN A 111 -11.14 -15.68 7.80
N ARG A 112 -10.48 -15.71 8.98
CA ARG A 112 -9.59 -14.65 9.46
C ARG A 112 -8.18 -15.18 9.63
N LEU A 113 -7.50 -15.37 8.49
CA LEU A 113 -6.07 -15.72 8.47
C LEU A 113 -5.21 -14.47 8.57
N GLU A 114 -4.15 -14.57 9.37
CA GLU A 114 -3.12 -13.55 9.56
C GLU A 114 -1.86 -13.93 8.80
N LYS A 115 -1.08 -12.92 8.39
CA LYS A 115 0.24 -13.11 7.79
C LYS A 115 1.23 -13.43 8.90
N ASP A 116 1.70 -14.66 8.99
CA ASP A 116 2.77 -15.01 9.90
C ASP A 116 4.11 -15.13 9.15
N HIS A 117 5.16 -14.50 9.70
CA HIS A 117 6.50 -14.63 9.17
C HIS A 117 7.17 -15.86 9.77
N ILE A 118 7.53 -16.84 8.95
CA ILE A 118 8.21 -18.09 9.36
C ILE A 118 9.43 -17.71 10.21
N THR A 119 10.33 -16.91 9.66
CA THR A 119 11.38 -16.22 10.42
C THR A 119 10.83 -14.85 10.83
N PRO A 120 10.68 -14.57 12.12
CA PRO A 120 10.16 -13.29 12.60
C PRO A 120 10.97 -12.09 12.10
N LEU A 121 10.29 -10.98 11.79
CA LEU A 121 10.97 -9.74 11.37
C LEU A 121 11.98 -9.23 12.42
N SER A 122 11.69 -9.44 13.71
CA SER A 122 12.59 -9.09 14.81
C SER A 122 13.85 -9.94 14.86
N LYS A 123 13.90 -11.03 14.10
CA LYS A 123 15.05 -11.93 13.94
C LYS A 123 15.65 -11.85 12.52
N GLY A 124 15.49 -10.74 11.83
CA GLY A 124 16.04 -10.53 10.49
C GLY A 124 15.24 -11.18 9.37
N GLY A 125 14.03 -11.66 9.63
CA GLY A 125 13.16 -12.22 8.59
C GLY A 125 12.77 -11.20 7.52
N ALA A 126 12.66 -11.66 6.26
CA ALA A 126 12.21 -10.85 5.14
C ALA A 126 10.67 -10.77 5.09
N HIS A 127 10.13 -9.72 4.48
CA HIS A 127 8.71 -9.58 4.16
C HIS A 127 8.45 -9.99 2.71
N THR A 128 8.63 -11.28 2.44
CA THR A 128 8.55 -11.89 1.10
C THR A 128 7.60 -13.08 1.10
N LEU A 129 7.19 -13.51 -0.09
CA LEU A 129 6.32 -14.67 -0.26
C LEU A 129 6.91 -15.95 0.38
N SER A 130 8.22 -16.15 0.28
CA SER A 130 8.92 -17.34 0.82
C SER A 130 8.96 -17.38 2.35
N ASN A 131 8.76 -16.24 3.02
CA ASN A 131 8.81 -16.13 4.48
C ASN A 131 7.44 -15.90 5.13
N ILE A 132 6.35 -15.94 4.36
CA ILE A 132 4.99 -15.67 4.89
C ILE A 132 4.10 -16.89 4.67
N VAL A 133 3.35 -17.27 5.72
CA VAL A 133 2.32 -18.31 5.68
C VAL A 133 1.02 -17.81 6.27
N PRO A 134 -0.14 -18.33 5.81
CA PRO A 134 -1.42 -18.02 6.43
C PRO A 134 -1.54 -18.77 7.78
N ALA A 135 -1.78 -18.05 8.85
CA ALA A 135 -1.96 -18.60 10.17
C ALA A 135 -3.25 -18.12 10.83
N CYS A 136 -3.93 -18.97 11.57
CA CYS A 136 -4.99 -18.52 12.45
C CYS A 136 -4.40 -17.75 13.64
N LYS A 137 -5.18 -16.84 14.22
CA LYS A 137 -4.75 -16.00 15.35
C LYS A 137 -4.14 -16.81 16.50
N SER A 138 -4.75 -17.94 16.87
CA SER A 138 -4.27 -18.80 17.95
C SER A 138 -2.87 -19.36 17.67
N CYS A 139 -2.63 -19.91 16.47
CA CYS A 139 -1.32 -20.44 16.10
C CYS A 139 -0.27 -19.33 15.96
N ASN A 140 -0.63 -18.19 15.37
CA ASN A 140 0.23 -17.04 15.23
C ASN A 140 0.68 -16.49 16.60
N CYS A 141 -0.26 -16.30 17.52
CA CYS A 141 0.06 -15.87 18.90
C CYS A 141 0.93 -16.90 19.66
N ARG A 142 0.64 -18.20 19.52
CA ARG A 142 1.42 -19.27 20.18
C ARG A 142 2.84 -19.32 19.67
N LYS A 143 3.04 -19.17 18.38
CA LYS A 143 4.37 -19.10 17.77
C LYS A 143 5.13 -17.86 18.25
N GLY A 144 4.50 -16.68 18.21
CA GLY A 144 5.12 -15.43 18.59
C GLY A 144 6.46 -15.22 17.85
N VAL A 145 7.52 -14.90 18.59
CA VAL A 145 8.88 -14.71 18.08
C VAL A 145 9.81 -15.91 18.32
N LYS A 146 9.26 -17.08 18.71
CA LYS A 146 10.06 -18.24 19.12
C LYS A 146 10.82 -18.95 17.99
N GLY A 147 10.69 -18.53 16.77
CA GLY A 147 11.36 -19.15 15.62
C GLY A 147 10.39 -19.97 14.75
N PRO A 148 10.88 -20.57 13.66
CA PRO A 148 10.00 -21.24 12.71
C PRO A 148 9.42 -22.51 13.32
N LEU A 149 8.11 -22.50 13.55
CA LEU A 149 7.35 -23.75 13.62
C LEU A 149 7.31 -24.29 12.18
N LYS A 150 7.59 -25.59 12.01
CA LYS A 150 7.44 -26.21 10.69
C LYS A 150 5.96 -26.15 10.31
N PRO A 151 5.55 -25.56 9.18
CA PRO A 151 4.19 -25.64 8.70
C PRO A 151 3.78 -27.10 8.52
N VAL A 152 2.56 -27.44 8.88
CA VAL A 152 2.00 -28.79 8.66
C VAL A 152 1.83 -29.03 7.14
N GLN A 153 1.51 -27.98 6.40
CA GLN A 153 1.51 -28.01 4.95
C GLN A 153 2.83 -27.42 4.45
N PRO A 154 3.57 -28.14 3.59
CA PRO A 154 4.79 -27.61 3.00
C PRO A 154 4.47 -26.31 2.26
N LEU A 155 5.41 -25.36 2.31
CA LEU A 155 5.39 -24.20 1.44
C LEU A 155 5.36 -24.73 0.00
N LEU A 156 4.20 -24.71 -0.62
CA LEU A 156 4.12 -24.86 -2.06
C LEU A 156 4.80 -23.61 -2.63
N LEU A 157 6.07 -23.76 -3.00
CA LEU A 157 6.76 -22.77 -3.81
C LEU A 157 6.01 -22.76 -5.14
N VAL A 158 5.03 -21.86 -5.26
CA VAL A 158 4.46 -21.53 -6.55
C VAL A 158 5.56 -20.78 -7.28
N ALA A 159 6.28 -21.51 -8.13
CA ALA A 159 7.06 -20.89 -9.18
C ALA A 159 6.05 -20.12 -10.04
N LEU A 160 6.06 -18.79 -9.94
CA LEU A 160 5.39 -17.89 -10.87
C LEU A 160 6.32 -17.63 -12.04
#